data_27722f73bd394aab4b4d1a3f967e34c6
#
_entry.id   27722f73bd394aab4b4d1a3f967e34c6
#
_cell.length_a   1.000
_cell.length_b   1.000
_cell.length_c   1.000
_cell.angle_alpha   90.00
_cell.angle_beta   90.00
_cell.angle_gamma   90.00
#
_symmetry.space_group_name_H-M   'P 1'
#
loop_
_entity.id
_entity.type
_entity.pdbx_description
1 polymer ?
#
loop_
_entity_poly.entity_id
_entity_poly.type
_entity_poly.pdbx_seq_one_letter_code
_entity_poly.pdbx_strand_id
1 'polypeptide(L)'
;AVAATGAHIYMEKPFCRSAAEADEIIAACEASGTKLALAHQTRYSPVTSAVKRLLEEGAIGELLEIRVRGKEDHRGGGEDLWVLGSHLMNLIHHLAGEPEWVQAQCEVEGRAVMATDIREGNEGLGPLAGDTVRAMYGLPNGATAFFGSRRGAAGNRFGLQLFGSTGVIELLTGYLPAASILQDPSWSPARSGKAWETITSAGIGMPEEVRDEGGHGGNLAAVHDLLAAIADDRHPECSMYEGRVTVEMICGVFASHRSGQRESLPLREREHAWATWS
;
A
#
# COMPACT_ATOMS: atom_id res chain seq x y z
N ALA A 1 10.28 -22.10 -7.29
CA ALA A 1 11.32 -22.58 -8.22
C ALA A 1 12.61 -21.77 -8.04
N VAL A 2 12.61 -20.41 -8.16
CA VAL A 2 13.84 -19.58 -8.08
C VAL A 2 14.51 -19.70 -6.71
N ALA A 3 13.78 -19.61 -5.61
CA ALA A 3 14.33 -19.75 -4.25
C ALA A 3 15.12 -21.06 -4.06
N ALA A 4 14.65 -22.17 -4.66
CA ALA A 4 15.34 -23.46 -4.58
C ALA A 4 16.72 -23.49 -5.25
N THR A 5 17.10 -22.50 -6.03
CA THR A 5 18.43 -22.37 -6.61
C THR A 5 19.42 -21.65 -5.69
N GLY A 6 18.96 -21.09 -4.58
CA GLY A 6 19.75 -20.26 -3.69
C GLY A 6 19.97 -18.81 -4.18
N ALA A 7 19.37 -18.44 -5.32
CA ALA A 7 19.45 -17.09 -5.85
C ALA A 7 18.57 -16.13 -5.02
N HIS A 8 19.12 -14.94 -4.69
CA HIS A 8 18.31 -13.86 -4.13
C HIS A 8 17.41 -13.25 -5.19
N ILE A 9 16.28 -12.69 -4.78
CA ILE A 9 15.18 -12.33 -5.69
C ILE A 9 14.84 -10.84 -5.57
N TYR A 10 14.83 -10.15 -6.70
CA TYR A 10 14.13 -8.88 -6.87
C TYR A 10 12.96 -9.13 -7.82
N MET A 11 11.74 -8.79 -7.40
CA MET A 11 10.55 -9.07 -8.21
C MET A 11 9.56 -7.90 -8.22
N GLU A 12 8.78 -7.85 -9.30
CA GLU A 12 7.66 -6.93 -9.42
C GLU A 12 6.51 -7.28 -8.48
N LYS A 13 5.75 -6.25 -8.15
CA LYS A 13 4.47 -6.39 -7.45
C LYS A 13 3.33 -6.75 -8.46
N PRO A 14 2.20 -7.31 -8.02
CA PRO A 14 1.94 -7.78 -6.66
C PRO A 14 2.75 -9.02 -6.29
N PHE A 15 2.98 -9.24 -5.01
CA PHE A 15 3.81 -10.34 -4.50
C PHE A 15 3.27 -11.73 -4.92
N CYS A 16 1.97 -11.93 -4.78
CA CYS A 16 1.25 -13.15 -5.16
C CYS A 16 -0.26 -12.86 -5.11
N ARG A 17 -1.11 -13.89 -5.24
CA ARG A 17 -2.57 -13.74 -5.38
C ARG A 17 -3.36 -14.09 -4.11
N SER A 18 -2.72 -14.75 -3.13
CA SER A 18 -3.37 -15.12 -1.87
C SER A 18 -2.38 -15.17 -0.72
N ALA A 19 -2.89 -15.15 0.49
CA ALA A 19 -2.08 -15.33 1.69
C ALA A 19 -1.43 -16.73 1.74
N ALA A 20 -2.10 -17.76 1.21
CA ALA A 20 -1.55 -19.10 1.12
C ALA A 20 -0.33 -19.15 0.17
N GLU A 21 -0.41 -18.53 -1.01
CA GLU A 21 0.75 -18.41 -1.92
C GLU A 21 1.90 -17.61 -1.25
N ALA A 22 1.59 -16.56 -0.48
CA ALA A 22 2.59 -15.81 0.26
C ALA A 22 3.32 -16.68 1.29
N ASP A 23 2.60 -17.49 2.04
CA ASP A 23 3.17 -18.42 3.03
C ASP A 23 4.08 -19.45 2.36
N GLU A 24 3.69 -20.01 1.21
CA GLU A 24 4.52 -20.94 0.44
C GLU A 24 5.82 -20.30 -0.07
N ILE A 25 5.73 -19.05 -0.59
CA ILE A 25 6.91 -18.33 -1.07
C ILE A 25 7.85 -18.03 0.09
N ILE A 26 7.32 -17.56 1.23
CA ILE A 26 8.11 -17.28 2.44
C ILE A 26 8.83 -18.55 2.91
N ALA A 27 8.09 -19.66 3.07
CA ALA A 27 8.68 -20.92 3.50
C ALA A 27 9.80 -21.40 2.56
N ALA A 28 9.61 -21.24 1.23
CA ALA A 28 10.63 -21.60 0.25
C ALA A 28 11.88 -20.70 0.32
N CYS A 29 11.70 -19.40 0.57
CA CYS A 29 12.81 -18.47 0.75
C CYS A 29 13.57 -18.71 2.06
N GLU A 30 12.86 -18.94 3.16
CA GLU A 30 13.44 -19.26 4.46
C GLU A 30 14.25 -20.57 4.40
N ALA A 31 13.71 -21.63 3.78
CA ALA A 31 14.39 -22.91 3.66
C ALA A 31 15.69 -22.84 2.83
N SER A 32 15.80 -21.87 1.93
CA SER A 32 16.99 -21.69 1.08
C SER A 32 17.90 -20.54 1.52
N GLY A 33 17.52 -19.76 2.55
CA GLY A 33 18.24 -18.54 2.94
C GLY A 33 18.14 -17.41 1.90
N THR A 34 17.17 -17.49 0.97
CA THR A 34 16.98 -16.49 -0.07
C THR A 34 16.42 -15.19 0.48
N LYS A 35 17.07 -14.07 0.19
CA LYS A 35 16.52 -12.72 0.41
C LYS A 35 15.65 -12.35 -0.79
N LEU A 36 14.49 -11.75 -0.52
CA LEU A 36 13.54 -11.32 -1.55
C LEU A 36 13.14 -9.87 -1.30
N ALA A 37 13.29 -9.01 -2.31
CA ALA A 37 12.84 -7.63 -2.33
C ALA A 37 11.75 -7.41 -3.36
N LEU A 38 10.77 -6.57 -3.02
CA LEU A 38 9.61 -6.22 -3.85
C LEU A 38 9.70 -4.80 -4.40
N ALA A 39 9.29 -4.62 -5.63
CA ALA A 39 9.31 -3.35 -6.37
C ALA A 39 8.20 -2.36 -5.92
N HIS A 40 8.06 -2.10 -4.63
CA HIS A 40 7.20 -1.02 -4.11
C HIS A 40 7.97 0.30 -4.06
N GLN A 41 8.18 0.91 -5.24
CA GLN A 41 9.09 2.06 -5.46
C GLN A 41 8.87 3.23 -4.51
N THR A 42 7.60 3.57 -4.20
CA THR A 42 7.29 4.70 -3.32
C THR A 42 7.76 4.45 -1.88
N ARG A 43 7.81 3.21 -1.41
CA ARG A 43 8.36 2.86 -0.10
C ARG A 43 9.84 3.24 0.01
N TYR A 44 10.59 3.04 -1.07
CA TYR A 44 12.03 3.38 -1.15
C TYR A 44 12.29 4.86 -1.48
N SER A 45 11.24 5.68 -1.57
CA SER A 45 11.38 7.11 -1.83
C SER A 45 12.03 7.85 -0.66
N PRO A 46 13.04 8.69 -0.90
CA PRO A 46 13.61 9.53 0.14
C PRO A 46 12.60 10.55 0.69
N VAL A 47 11.61 10.95 -0.11
CA VAL A 47 10.50 11.80 0.37
C VAL A 47 9.58 11.01 1.30
N THR A 48 9.28 9.73 1.01
CA THR A 48 8.52 8.87 1.91
C THR A 48 9.25 8.65 3.24
N SER A 49 10.58 8.47 3.19
CA SER A 49 11.41 8.39 4.41
C SER A 49 11.36 9.69 5.23
N ALA A 50 11.36 10.85 4.56
CA ALA A 50 11.17 12.15 5.24
C ALA A 50 9.79 12.26 5.87
N VAL A 51 8.71 11.85 5.18
CA VAL A 51 7.35 11.82 5.74
C VAL A 51 7.28 10.91 6.95
N LYS A 52 7.86 9.69 6.89
CA LYS A 52 7.89 8.77 8.03
C LYS A 52 8.58 9.38 9.24
N ARG A 53 9.75 9.98 9.04
CA ARG A 53 10.46 10.70 10.12
C ARG A 53 9.61 11.83 10.73
N LEU A 54 8.93 12.61 9.90
CA LEU A 54 8.05 13.69 10.39
C LEU A 54 6.88 13.16 11.21
N LEU A 55 6.32 11.98 10.86
CA LEU A 55 5.30 11.32 11.67
C LEU A 55 5.86 10.87 13.03
N GLU A 56 7.04 10.25 13.04
CA GLU A 56 7.74 9.81 14.25
C GLU A 56 8.13 10.98 15.17
N GLU A 57 8.48 12.13 14.59
CA GLU A 57 8.75 13.39 15.30
C GLU A 57 7.48 14.12 15.76
N GLY A 58 6.29 13.65 15.39
CA GLY A 58 5.01 14.23 15.79
C GLY A 58 4.65 15.53 15.06
N ALA A 59 5.14 15.75 13.84
CA ALA A 59 4.93 16.99 13.07
C ALA A 59 3.44 17.32 12.82
N ILE A 60 2.55 16.30 12.86
CA ILE A 60 1.09 16.46 12.78
C ILE A 60 0.38 15.96 14.05
N GLY A 61 1.13 15.73 15.14
CA GLY A 61 0.59 15.17 16.38
C GLY A 61 0.26 13.68 16.29
N GLU A 62 -0.75 13.23 17.01
CA GLU A 62 -1.24 11.85 16.96
C GLU A 62 -1.92 11.57 15.61
N LEU A 63 -1.55 10.50 14.94
CA LEU A 63 -2.19 10.06 13.70
C LEU A 63 -3.60 9.53 13.99
N LEU A 64 -4.61 10.11 13.34
CA LEU A 64 -6.03 9.79 13.54
C LEU A 64 -6.63 9.04 12.35
N GLU A 65 -6.35 9.52 11.13
CA GLU A 65 -6.88 8.92 9.90
C GLU A 65 -5.83 8.89 8.79
N ILE A 66 -5.95 7.88 7.92
CA ILE A 66 -5.30 7.86 6.61
C ILE A 66 -6.38 7.77 5.54
N ARG A 67 -6.41 8.68 4.58
CA ARG A 67 -7.31 8.63 3.43
C ARG A 67 -6.53 8.32 2.17
N VAL A 68 -6.92 7.26 1.49
CA VAL A 68 -6.16 6.68 0.38
C VAL A 68 -7.04 6.59 -0.86
N ARG A 69 -6.52 7.02 -2.00
CA ARG A 69 -7.21 6.93 -3.30
C ARG A 69 -6.38 6.14 -4.29
N GLY A 70 -7.03 5.13 -4.90
CA GLY A 70 -6.48 4.41 -6.04
C GLY A 70 -6.26 5.33 -7.23
N LYS A 71 -5.65 4.82 -8.29
CA LYS A 71 -5.41 5.58 -9.52
C LYS A 71 -6.70 5.90 -10.27
N GLU A 72 -7.71 5.06 -10.14
CA GLU A 72 -9.06 5.29 -10.65
C GLU A 72 -9.15 5.52 -12.17
N ASP A 73 -8.20 4.95 -12.91
CA ASP A 73 -8.23 4.91 -14.38
C ASP A 73 -9.21 3.82 -14.89
N HIS A 74 -9.01 3.32 -16.09
CA HIS A 74 -9.83 2.27 -16.68
C HIS A 74 -9.83 0.94 -15.87
N ARG A 75 -8.87 0.75 -14.97
CA ARG A 75 -8.76 -0.41 -14.07
C ARG A 75 -9.46 -0.22 -12.74
N GLY A 76 -9.96 0.96 -12.42
CA GLY A 76 -10.58 1.30 -11.12
C GLY A 76 -11.43 0.17 -10.52
N GLY A 77 -11.50 0.12 -9.20
CA GLY A 77 -12.16 -0.93 -8.45
C GLY A 77 -11.24 -2.09 -8.06
N GLY A 78 -11.71 -3.33 -8.23
CA GLY A 78 -10.98 -4.53 -7.78
C GLY A 78 -9.64 -4.75 -8.49
N GLU A 79 -9.55 -4.42 -9.77
CA GLU A 79 -8.28 -4.53 -10.52
C GLU A 79 -7.26 -3.48 -10.05
N ASP A 80 -7.71 -2.23 -9.84
CA ASP A 80 -6.85 -1.16 -9.31
C ASP A 80 -6.31 -1.52 -7.93
N LEU A 81 -7.11 -2.15 -7.07
CA LEU A 81 -6.67 -2.60 -5.74
C LEU A 81 -5.43 -3.50 -5.83
N TRP A 82 -5.36 -4.40 -6.81
CA TRP A 82 -4.19 -5.26 -7.04
C TRP A 82 -3.03 -4.54 -7.73
N VAL A 83 -3.32 -3.90 -8.87
CA VAL A 83 -2.26 -3.40 -9.76
C VAL A 83 -1.59 -2.16 -9.20
N LEU A 84 -2.35 -1.21 -8.70
CA LEU A 84 -1.85 0.10 -8.24
C LEU A 84 -2.10 0.31 -6.75
N GLY A 85 -3.25 -0.14 -6.24
CA GLY A 85 -3.60 -0.08 -4.83
C GLY A 85 -2.62 -0.83 -3.93
N SER A 86 -1.95 -1.88 -4.44
CA SER A 86 -0.90 -2.59 -3.70
C SER A 86 0.22 -1.65 -3.22
N HIS A 87 0.59 -0.62 -3.98
CA HIS A 87 1.55 0.39 -3.54
C HIS A 87 1.02 1.17 -2.33
N LEU A 88 -0.27 1.48 -2.32
CA LEU A 88 -0.92 2.23 -1.25
C LEU A 88 -1.11 1.38 0.01
N MET A 89 -1.50 0.11 -0.15
CA MET A 89 -1.56 -0.83 0.98
C MET A 89 -0.18 -0.99 1.64
N ASN A 90 0.86 -1.10 0.82
CA ASN A 90 2.24 -1.16 1.31
C ASN A 90 2.65 0.11 2.05
N LEU A 91 2.23 1.30 1.58
CA LEU A 91 2.50 2.57 2.27
C LEU A 91 1.73 2.71 3.58
N ILE A 92 0.47 2.25 3.67
CA ILE A 92 -0.31 2.29 4.91
C ILE A 92 0.46 1.58 6.02
N HIS A 93 0.82 0.31 5.82
CA HIS A 93 1.49 -0.42 6.89
C HIS A 93 2.95 0.01 7.09
N HIS A 94 3.60 0.60 6.08
CA HIS A 94 4.94 1.19 6.24
C HIS A 94 4.93 2.41 7.16
N LEU A 95 3.89 3.25 7.07
CA LEU A 95 3.80 4.53 7.79
C LEU A 95 3.08 4.41 9.13
N ALA A 96 2.19 3.42 9.29
CA ALA A 96 1.29 3.35 10.45
C ALA A 96 1.20 1.96 11.13
N GLY A 97 2.00 0.99 10.68
CA GLY A 97 1.99 -0.38 11.20
C GLY A 97 0.97 -1.29 10.52
N GLU A 98 1.08 -2.58 10.81
CA GLU A 98 0.24 -3.62 10.20
C GLU A 98 -1.21 -3.50 10.69
N PRO A 99 -2.21 -3.43 9.78
CA PRO A 99 -3.60 -3.35 10.19
C PRO A 99 -4.06 -4.62 10.94
N GLU A 100 -4.93 -4.41 11.92
CA GLU A 100 -5.49 -5.49 12.76
C GLU A 100 -6.78 -6.07 12.18
N TRP A 101 -7.49 -5.30 11.35
CA TRP A 101 -8.74 -5.70 10.74
C TRP A 101 -9.07 -4.87 9.49
N VAL A 102 -9.98 -5.41 8.67
CA VAL A 102 -10.54 -4.72 7.50
C VAL A 102 -12.06 -4.90 7.43
N GLN A 103 -12.77 -3.86 7.00
CA GLN A 103 -14.16 -3.91 6.57
C GLN A 103 -14.30 -3.25 5.20
N ALA A 104 -15.00 -3.92 4.27
CA ALA A 104 -15.02 -3.47 2.89
C ALA A 104 -16.31 -3.78 2.16
N GLN A 105 -16.54 -3.03 1.07
CA GLN A 105 -17.61 -3.22 0.11
C GLN A 105 -17.05 -3.08 -1.32
N CYS A 106 -17.40 -4.05 -2.17
CA CYS A 106 -17.14 -4.01 -3.61
C CYS A 106 -18.46 -3.88 -4.35
N GLU A 107 -18.49 -2.99 -5.33
CA GLU A 107 -19.70 -2.75 -6.15
C GLU A 107 -19.40 -2.92 -7.64
N VAL A 108 -20.39 -3.31 -8.40
CA VAL A 108 -20.41 -3.31 -9.85
C VAL A 108 -21.70 -2.65 -10.33
N GLU A 109 -21.58 -1.64 -11.18
CA GLU A 109 -22.74 -0.89 -11.70
C GLU A 109 -23.70 -0.39 -10.61
N GLY A 110 -23.16 0.03 -9.46
CA GLY A 110 -23.90 0.60 -8.34
C GLY A 110 -24.60 -0.41 -7.43
N ARG A 111 -24.39 -1.72 -7.61
CA ARG A 111 -24.86 -2.77 -6.70
C ARG A 111 -23.68 -3.57 -6.12
N ALA A 112 -23.94 -4.27 -5.02
CA ALA A 112 -22.94 -5.18 -4.44
C ALA A 112 -22.50 -6.26 -5.45
N VAL A 113 -21.21 -6.58 -5.47
CA VAL A 113 -20.67 -7.71 -6.24
C VAL A 113 -21.26 -9.01 -5.71
N MET A 114 -21.59 -9.91 -6.62
CA MET A 114 -22.06 -11.27 -6.33
C MET A 114 -21.11 -12.29 -6.96
N ALA A 115 -21.21 -13.56 -6.56
CA ALA A 115 -20.37 -14.64 -7.11
C ALA A 115 -20.40 -14.70 -8.65
N THR A 116 -21.57 -14.42 -9.25
CA THR A 116 -21.76 -14.39 -10.71
C THR A 116 -21.03 -13.25 -11.44
N ASP A 117 -20.56 -12.26 -10.74
CA ASP A 117 -19.81 -11.13 -11.31
C ASP A 117 -18.31 -11.41 -11.40
N ILE A 118 -17.84 -12.48 -10.72
CA ILE A 118 -16.43 -12.82 -10.64
C ILE A 118 -15.96 -13.35 -12.00
N ARG A 119 -14.85 -12.83 -12.45
CA ARG A 119 -14.15 -13.26 -13.67
C ARG A 119 -12.66 -13.34 -13.40
N GLU A 120 -11.93 -14.06 -14.27
CA GLU A 120 -10.47 -14.03 -14.23
C GLU A 120 -9.97 -12.61 -14.52
N GLY A 121 -9.09 -12.12 -13.66
CA GLY A 121 -8.44 -10.83 -13.82
C GLY A 121 -7.41 -10.81 -14.93
N ASN A 122 -7.08 -9.62 -15.42
CA ASN A 122 -5.97 -9.44 -16.35
C ASN A 122 -4.64 -9.76 -15.64
N GLU A 123 -3.58 -10.00 -16.43
CA GLU A 123 -2.21 -10.19 -15.92
C GLU A 123 -2.05 -11.33 -14.90
N GLY A 124 -2.99 -12.30 -14.89
CA GLY A 124 -2.92 -13.44 -13.96
C GLY A 124 -3.23 -13.11 -12.51
N LEU A 125 -3.99 -12.06 -12.26
CA LEU A 125 -4.35 -11.59 -10.90
C LEU A 125 -5.31 -12.52 -10.14
N GLY A 126 -5.86 -13.53 -10.84
CA GLY A 126 -6.86 -14.43 -10.28
C GLY A 126 -8.27 -13.83 -10.31
N PRO A 127 -9.20 -14.35 -9.47
CA PRO A 127 -10.60 -13.96 -9.50
C PRO A 127 -10.82 -12.52 -9.09
N LEU A 128 -11.44 -11.71 -9.97
CA LEU A 128 -11.73 -10.30 -9.77
C LEU A 128 -13.17 -9.93 -10.13
N ALA A 129 -13.69 -8.92 -9.45
CA ALA A 129 -14.93 -8.23 -9.79
C ALA A 129 -14.94 -6.80 -9.23
N GLY A 130 -15.95 -6.02 -9.62
CA GLY A 130 -16.19 -4.69 -9.08
C GLY A 130 -15.48 -3.58 -9.86
N ASP A 131 -16.23 -2.50 -10.07
CA ASP A 131 -15.76 -1.24 -10.62
C ASP A 131 -15.56 -0.17 -9.52
N THR A 132 -16.00 -0.48 -8.31
CA THR A 132 -15.87 0.37 -7.13
C THR A 132 -15.50 -0.48 -5.90
N VAL A 133 -14.49 -0.03 -5.17
CA VAL A 133 -14.04 -0.62 -3.89
C VAL A 133 -13.99 0.48 -2.83
N ARG A 134 -14.52 0.16 -1.65
CA ARG A 134 -14.35 0.96 -0.43
C ARG A 134 -13.92 0.05 0.69
N ALA A 135 -12.86 0.40 1.38
CA ALA A 135 -12.36 -0.38 2.51
C ALA A 135 -11.93 0.53 3.66
N MET A 136 -12.04 0.00 4.86
CA MET A 136 -11.64 0.62 6.11
C MET A 136 -10.76 -0.37 6.88
N TYR A 137 -9.60 0.07 7.34
CA TYR A 137 -8.64 -0.73 8.11
C TYR A 137 -8.42 -0.10 9.48
N GLY A 138 -8.45 -0.92 10.53
CA GLY A 138 -8.02 -0.50 11.87
C GLY A 138 -6.53 -0.72 12.05
N LEU A 139 -5.85 0.29 12.56
CA LEU A 139 -4.41 0.32 12.75
C LEU A 139 -4.03 0.14 14.24
N PRO A 140 -2.82 -0.36 14.57
CA PRO A 140 -2.44 -0.69 15.95
C PRO A 140 -2.50 0.49 16.93
N ASN A 141 -2.32 1.72 16.44
CA ASN A 141 -2.38 2.94 17.23
C ASN A 141 -3.81 3.50 17.40
N GLY A 142 -4.83 2.76 16.96
CA GLY A 142 -6.23 3.19 16.99
C GLY A 142 -6.66 4.08 15.82
N ALA A 143 -5.74 4.49 14.96
CA ALA A 143 -6.07 5.22 13.74
C ALA A 143 -6.82 4.32 12.74
N THR A 144 -7.51 4.95 11.79
CA THR A 144 -8.26 4.24 10.75
C THR A 144 -7.77 4.67 9.37
N ALA A 145 -7.49 3.69 8.49
CA ALA A 145 -7.20 3.97 7.10
C ALA A 145 -8.42 3.68 6.22
N PHE A 146 -8.73 4.59 5.29
CA PHE A 146 -9.83 4.49 4.34
C PHE A 146 -9.28 4.41 2.92
N PHE A 147 -9.58 3.33 2.22
CA PHE A 147 -9.24 3.16 0.80
C PHE A 147 -10.48 3.31 -0.08
N GLY A 148 -10.33 4.02 -1.18
CA GLY A 148 -11.37 4.13 -2.20
C GLY A 148 -10.77 4.04 -3.61
N SER A 149 -11.41 3.26 -4.49
CA SER A 149 -11.13 3.22 -5.90
C SER A 149 -12.41 3.05 -6.69
N ARG A 150 -12.59 3.86 -7.75
CA ARG A 150 -13.73 3.79 -8.65
C ARG A 150 -13.25 3.91 -10.09
N ARG A 151 -13.72 3.01 -10.96
CA ARG A 151 -13.36 3.00 -12.38
C ARG A 151 -13.79 4.29 -13.07
N GLY A 152 -12.86 4.86 -13.84
CA GLY A 152 -13.14 6.05 -14.63
C GLY A 152 -13.41 7.33 -13.83
N ALA A 153 -13.14 7.34 -12.53
CA ALA A 153 -13.25 8.56 -11.70
C ALA A 153 -12.01 9.46 -11.81
N ALA A 154 -11.22 9.26 -12.86
CA ALA A 154 -9.91 9.85 -13.11
C ALA A 154 -9.71 11.24 -12.48
N GLY A 155 -8.81 11.30 -11.54
CA GLY A 155 -8.32 12.53 -10.90
C GLY A 155 -6.94 12.21 -10.36
N ASN A 156 -5.99 13.11 -10.47
CA ASN A 156 -4.60 12.91 -10.02
C ASN A 156 -4.48 12.81 -8.47
N ARG A 157 -5.24 11.87 -7.87
CA ARG A 157 -5.33 11.67 -6.42
C ARG A 157 -4.64 10.40 -5.96
N PHE A 158 -3.89 9.76 -6.85
CA PHE A 158 -3.19 8.51 -6.54
C PHE A 158 -2.12 8.73 -5.47
N GLY A 159 -2.52 8.46 -4.23
CA GLY A 159 -1.72 8.74 -3.05
C GLY A 159 -2.54 8.63 -1.77
N LEU A 160 -2.03 9.24 -0.72
CA LEU A 160 -2.65 9.23 0.60
C LEU A 160 -2.55 10.59 1.31
N GLN A 161 -3.45 10.81 2.25
CA GLN A 161 -3.44 11.92 3.19
C GLN A 161 -3.43 11.35 4.61
N LEU A 162 -2.52 11.84 5.44
CA LEU A 162 -2.32 11.46 6.83
C LEU A 162 -2.87 12.60 7.71
N PHE A 163 -3.97 12.35 8.39
CA PHE A 163 -4.65 13.31 9.25
C PHE A 163 -4.24 13.09 10.70
N GLY A 164 -3.54 14.04 11.26
CA GLY A 164 -3.13 14.04 12.65
C GLY A 164 -3.88 15.06 13.51
N SER A 165 -3.71 15.00 14.82
CA SER A 165 -4.38 15.89 15.77
C SER A 165 -4.00 17.37 15.61
N THR A 166 -2.85 17.68 15.00
CA THR A 166 -2.34 19.04 14.82
C THR A 166 -2.03 19.40 13.38
N GLY A 167 -2.28 18.51 12.39
CA GLY A 167 -1.98 18.81 11.00
C GLY A 167 -2.34 17.68 10.05
N VAL A 168 -2.01 17.88 8.77
CA VAL A 168 -2.23 16.92 7.67
C VAL A 168 -0.97 16.84 6.82
N ILE A 169 -0.60 15.63 6.41
CA ILE A 169 0.40 15.42 5.36
C ILE A 169 -0.31 14.80 4.15
N GLU A 170 -0.01 15.31 2.95
CA GLU A 170 -0.37 14.69 1.68
C GLU A 170 0.89 14.10 1.04
N LEU A 171 0.79 12.87 0.53
CA LEU A 171 1.85 12.15 -0.16
C LEU A 171 1.28 11.44 -1.38
N LEU A 172 1.74 11.79 -2.58
CA LEU A 172 1.43 11.06 -3.79
C LEU A 172 2.33 9.84 -3.95
N THR A 173 2.13 9.06 -5.00
CA THR A 173 2.99 7.91 -5.32
C THR A 173 4.12 8.29 -6.26
N GLY A 174 5.23 7.57 -6.19
CA GLY A 174 6.42 7.76 -7.04
C GLY A 174 7.71 7.66 -6.24
N TYR A 175 8.85 7.88 -6.91
CA TYR A 175 10.16 7.89 -6.24
C TYR A 175 10.50 9.27 -5.65
N LEU A 176 10.18 10.34 -6.36
CA LEU A 176 10.21 11.71 -5.85
C LEU A 176 8.79 12.28 -5.93
N PRO A 177 7.86 11.77 -5.11
CA PRO A 177 6.47 12.18 -5.18
C PRO A 177 6.29 13.58 -4.64
N ALA A 178 5.26 14.28 -5.13
CA ALA A 178 4.81 15.48 -4.44
C ALA A 178 4.32 15.13 -3.04
N ALA A 179 4.84 15.84 -2.04
CA ALA A 179 4.41 15.75 -0.66
C ALA A 179 4.31 17.15 -0.06
N SER A 180 3.34 17.33 0.82
CA SER A 180 3.12 18.61 1.52
C SER A 180 2.55 18.40 2.91
N ILE A 181 2.77 19.38 3.79
CA ILE A 181 2.26 19.40 5.15
C ILE A 181 1.47 20.68 5.41
N LEU A 182 0.35 20.54 6.10
CA LEU A 182 -0.41 21.65 6.70
C LEU A 182 -0.41 21.46 8.21
N GLN A 183 0.34 22.28 8.93
CA GLN A 183 0.41 22.23 10.40
C GLN A 183 -0.74 23.03 11.02
N ASP A 184 -1.95 22.50 10.94
CA ASP A 184 -3.19 23.13 11.35
C ASP A 184 -4.19 22.10 11.89
N PRO A 185 -4.60 22.18 13.17
CA PRO A 185 -5.57 21.25 13.76
C PRO A 185 -6.98 21.35 13.15
N SER A 186 -7.29 22.41 12.40
CA SER A 186 -8.57 22.49 11.66
C SER A 186 -8.56 21.71 10.34
N TRP A 187 -7.40 21.23 9.88
CA TRP A 187 -7.19 20.55 8.61
C TRP A 187 -7.63 21.38 7.37
N SER A 188 -7.77 22.69 7.56
CA SER A 188 -8.36 23.56 6.54
C SER A 188 -7.67 24.93 6.50
N PRO A 189 -6.90 25.22 5.43
CA PRO A 189 -6.28 26.53 5.24
C PRO A 189 -7.29 27.69 5.25
N ALA A 190 -8.53 27.45 4.78
CA ALA A 190 -9.57 28.46 4.73
C ALA A 190 -10.05 28.92 6.13
N ARG A 191 -9.83 28.10 7.16
CA ARG A 191 -10.18 28.44 8.55
C ARG A 191 -9.05 29.12 9.29
N SER A 192 -7.81 28.69 9.07
CA SER A 192 -6.64 29.15 9.85
C SER A 192 -5.83 30.23 9.14
N GLY A 193 -5.94 30.34 7.83
CA GLY A 193 -5.06 31.16 7.00
C GLY A 193 -3.65 30.58 6.83
N LYS A 194 -3.36 29.39 7.37
CA LYS A 194 -2.08 28.71 7.18
C LYS A 194 -1.95 28.15 5.77
N ALA A 195 -0.74 28.08 5.26
CA ALA A 195 -0.44 27.54 3.95
C ALA A 195 0.11 26.10 4.04
N TRP A 196 -0.06 25.35 2.98
CA TRP A 196 0.65 24.10 2.77
C TRP A 196 2.13 24.40 2.51
N GLU A 197 3.00 23.62 3.11
CA GLU A 197 4.44 23.65 2.88
C GLU A 197 4.89 22.37 2.18
N THR A 198 5.79 22.48 1.22
CA THR A 198 6.33 21.31 0.50
C THR A 198 7.23 20.50 1.42
N ILE A 199 7.11 19.17 1.34
CA ILE A 199 8.06 18.22 1.93
C ILE A 199 8.95 17.70 0.81
N THR A 200 10.26 17.74 1.02
CA THR A 200 11.28 17.13 0.16
C THR A 200 12.03 16.04 0.92
N SER A 201 12.96 15.36 0.28
CA SER A 201 13.86 14.42 0.94
C SER A 201 14.67 15.06 2.08
N ALA A 202 14.95 16.37 1.98
CA ALA A 202 15.69 17.15 2.97
C ALA A 202 14.80 17.67 4.12
N GLY A 203 13.47 17.68 3.97
CA GLY A 203 12.52 18.13 4.99
C GLY A 203 11.53 19.19 4.51
N ILE A 204 10.84 19.83 5.47
CA ILE A 204 9.80 20.83 5.20
C ILE A 204 10.44 22.11 4.67
N GLY A 205 9.94 22.62 3.54
CA GLY A 205 10.36 23.89 2.93
C GLY A 205 11.79 23.89 2.38
N MET A 206 12.47 22.74 2.41
CA MET A 206 13.84 22.62 1.89
C MET A 206 13.84 22.33 0.39
N PRO A 207 14.89 22.73 -0.36
CA PRO A 207 15.01 22.36 -1.76
C PRO A 207 15.21 20.83 -1.92
N GLU A 208 14.67 20.26 -3.00
CA GLU A 208 14.93 18.86 -3.36
C GLU A 208 16.26 18.76 -4.10
N GLU A 209 17.22 18.04 -3.54
CA GLU A 209 18.55 17.84 -4.12
C GLU A 209 18.71 16.46 -4.79
N VAL A 210 17.83 15.50 -4.44
CA VAL A 210 17.82 14.17 -5.05
C VAL A 210 17.24 14.27 -6.46
N ARG A 211 17.84 13.55 -7.40
CA ARG A 211 17.39 13.48 -8.78
C ARG A 211 17.03 12.06 -9.16
N ASP A 212 15.96 11.91 -9.92
CA ASP A 212 15.55 10.64 -10.52
C ASP A 212 15.81 10.67 -12.03
N GLU A 213 17.05 10.47 -12.40
CA GLU A 213 17.46 10.40 -13.80
C GLU A 213 16.96 9.10 -14.43
N GLY A 214 16.01 9.21 -15.37
CA GLY A 214 15.44 8.07 -16.09
C GLY A 214 14.22 7.42 -15.44
N GLY A 215 13.73 7.90 -14.29
CA GLY A 215 12.50 7.39 -13.66
C GLY A 215 12.63 6.00 -13.02
N HIS A 216 13.84 5.57 -12.71
CA HIS A 216 14.12 4.25 -12.15
C HIS A 216 14.65 4.27 -10.71
N GLY A 217 14.68 5.44 -10.08
CA GLY A 217 15.29 5.62 -8.75
C GLY A 217 14.75 4.67 -7.69
N GLY A 218 13.43 4.45 -7.65
CA GLY A 218 12.83 3.53 -6.70
C GLY A 218 13.24 2.06 -6.89
N ASN A 219 13.37 1.61 -8.15
CA ASN A 219 13.85 0.25 -8.44
C ASN A 219 15.34 0.10 -8.11
N LEU A 220 16.15 1.12 -8.42
CA LEU A 220 17.57 1.14 -8.07
C LEU A 220 17.76 1.11 -6.54
N ALA A 221 16.99 1.91 -5.79
CA ALA A 221 17.04 1.91 -4.34
C ALA A 221 16.66 0.54 -3.75
N ALA A 222 15.62 -0.12 -4.28
CA ALA A 222 15.23 -1.45 -3.87
C ALA A 222 16.32 -2.51 -4.15
N VAL A 223 16.97 -2.44 -5.31
CA VAL A 223 18.08 -3.35 -5.64
C VAL A 223 19.28 -3.09 -4.74
N HIS A 224 19.64 -1.84 -4.47
CA HIS A 224 20.72 -1.50 -3.55
C HIS A 224 20.43 -1.99 -2.13
N ASP A 225 19.19 -1.83 -1.65
CA ASP A 225 18.78 -2.36 -0.35
C ASP A 225 18.85 -3.89 -0.30
N LEU A 226 18.45 -4.59 -1.37
CA LEU A 226 18.61 -6.04 -1.47
C LEU A 226 20.06 -6.47 -1.38
N LEU A 227 20.97 -5.79 -2.10
CA LEU A 227 22.41 -6.10 -2.06
C LEU A 227 22.98 -5.85 -0.66
N ALA A 228 22.63 -4.74 -0.01
CA ALA A 228 23.01 -4.47 1.36
C ALA A 228 22.43 -5.51 2.34
N ALA A 229 21.17 -5.88 2.17
CA ALA A 229 20.50 -6.90 2.99
C ALA A 229 21.18 -8.28 2.88
N ILE A 230 21.68 -8.63 1.71
CA ILE A 230 22.48 -9.85 1.49
C ILE A 230 23.81 -9.75 2.25
N ALA A 231 24.52 -8.63 2.13
CA ALA A 231 25.82 -8.43 2.77
C ALA A 231 25.72 -8.40 4.31
N ASP A 232 24.64 -7.81 4.84
CA ASP A 232 24.43 -7.60 6.28
C ASP A 232 23.63 -8.73 6.94
N ASP A 233 23.23 -9.76 6.18
CA ASP A 233 22.37 -10.86 6.58
C ASP A 233 21.07 -10.41 7.25
N ARG A 234 20.42 -9.37 6.71
CA ARG A 234 19.11 -8.86 7.12
C ARG A 234 18.05 -9.08 6.05
N HIS A 235 16.79 -8.76 6.33
CA HIS A 235 15.77 -8.64 5.29
C HIS A 235 15.82 -7.26 4.62
N PRO A 236 15.49 -7.18 3.29
CA PRO A 236 15.25 -5.90 2.63
C PRO A 236 14.11 -5.13 3.29
N GLU A 237 14.08 -3.81 3.12
CA GLU A 237 13.03 -2.95 3.68
C GLU A 237 11.62 -3.30 3.17
N CYS A 238 11.51 -3.72 1.92
CA CYS A 238 10.30 -4.29 1.34
C CYS A 238 10.53 -5.75 0.97
N SER A 239 10.48 -6.62 1.94
CA SER A 239 10.73 -8.06 1.81
C SER A 239 9.45 -8.84 1.51
N MET A 240 9.58 -10.16 1.48
CA MET A 240 8.45 -11.10 1.39
C MET A 240 7.43 -10.93 2.53
N TYR A 241 7.86 -10.48 3.70
CA TYR A 241 6.95 -10.26 4.84
C TYR A 241 6.06 -9.05 4.61
N GLU A 242 6.61 -7.93 4.16
CA GLU A 242 5.84 -6.75 3.76
C GLU A 242 4.94 -7.06 2.55
N GLY A 243 5.41 -7.92 1.65
CA GLY A 243 4.61 -8.44 0.55
C GLY A 243 3.39 -9.21 1.04
N ARG A 244 3.56 -10.11 2.01
CA ARG A 244 2.46 -10.86 2.63
C ARG A 244 1.44 -9.93 3.28
N VAL A 245 1.87 -8.97 4.09
CA VAL A 245 0.95 -8.00 4.72
C VAL A 245 0.14 -7.26 3.65
N THR A 246 0.79 -6.79 2.59
CA THR A 246 0.12 -6.10 1.48
C THR A 246 -0.93 -6.99 0.82
N VAL A 247 -0.62 -8.27 0.53
CA VAL A 247 -1.55 -9.23 -0.05
C VAL A 247 -2.70 -9.54 0.89
N GLU A 248 -2.44 -9.72 2.18
CA GLU A 248 -3.48 -9.96 3.19
C GLU A 248 -4.45 -8.77 3.32
N MET A 249 -3.96 -7.54 3.24
CA MET A 249 -4.82 -6.35 3.19
C MET A 249 -5.75 -6.38 1.98
N ILE A 250 -5.25 -6.75 0.80
CA ILE A 250 -6.03 -6.86 -0.43
C ILE A 250 -7.04 -8.01 -0.34
N CYS A 251 -6.60 -9.21 0.03
CA CYS A 251 -7.47 -10.38 0.17
C CYS A 251 -8.54 -10.16 1.23
N GLY A 252 -8.21 -9.44 2.29
CA GLY A 252 -9.14 -9.06 3.35
C GLY A 252 -10.32 -8.21 2.86
N VAL A 253 -10.11 -7.35 1.85
CA VAL A 253 -11.20 -6.61 1.19
C VAL A 253 -12.22 -7.56 0.59
N PHE A 254 -11.76 -8.57 -0.13
CA PHE A 254 -12.62 -9.55 -0.78
C PHE A 254 -13.29 -10.50 0.23
N ALA A 255 -12.58 -10.89 1.28
CA ALA A 255 -13.12 -11.69 2.37
C ALA A 255 -14.22 -10.93 3.13
N SER A 256 -13.97 -9.68 3.50
CA SER A 256 -14.93 -8.83 4.20
C SER A 256 -16.17 -8.55 3.35
N HIS A 257 -16.01 -8.27 2.05
CA HIS A 257 -17.14 -8.08 1.16
C HIS A 257 -18.01 -9.34 1.06
N ARG A 258 -17.38 -10.52 0.91
CA ARG A 258 -18.08 -11.82 0.82
C ARG A 258 -18.86 -12.15 2.10
N SER A 259 -18.24 -11.96 3.28
CA SER A 259 -18.85 -12.27 4.57
C SER A 259 -19.85 -11.20 5.03
N GLY A 260 -19.75 -9.98 4.50
CA GLY A 260 -20.48 -8.81 5.00
C GLY A 260 -20.03 -8.37 6.39
N GLN A 261 -18.91 -8.89 6.88
CA GLN A 261 -18.38 -8.68 8.24
C GLN A 261 -16.99 -8.04 8.20
N ARG A 262 -16.58 -7.53 9.35
CA ARG A 262 -15.22 -7.16 9.62
C ARG A 262 -14.35 -8.42 9.71
N GLU A 263 -13.27 -8.47 8.95
CA GLU A 263 -12.29 -9.55 8.98
C GLU A 263 -11.06 -9.14 9.79
N SER A 264 -10.56 -10.06 10.62
CA SER A 264 -9.30 -9.85 11.35
C SER A 264 -8.11 -10.05 10.43
N LEU A 265 -7.04 -9.29 10.65
CA LEU A 265 -5.75 -9.47 10.03
C LEU A 265 -4.72 -9.91 11.10
N PRO A 266 -3.82 -10.84 10.80
CA PRO A 266 -3.73 -11.65 9.57
C PRO A 266 -5.00 -12.49 9.32
N LEU A 267 -5.30 -12.75 8.03
CA LEU A 267 -6.46 -13.55 7.65
C LEU A 267 -6.36 -14.99 8.19
N ARG A 268 -7.47 -15.52 8.73
CA ARG A 268 -7.56 -16.94 9.13
C ARG A 268 -7.69 -17.86 7.93
N GLU A 269 -8.56 -17.50 6.98
CA GLU A 269 -8.70 -18.17 5.71
C GLU A 269 -7.61 -17.64 4.76
N ARG A 270 -6.69 -18.53 4.36
CA ARG A 270 -5.50 -18.11 3.60
C ARG A 270 -5.71 -18.10 2.08
N GLU A 271 -6.71 -18.83 1.60
CA GLU A 271 -7.06 -18.86 0.19
C GLU A 271 -7.77 -17.59 -0.24
N HIS A 272 -7.73 -17.29 -1.55
CA HIS A 272 -8.42 -16.13 -2.09
C HIS A 272 -9.94 -16.29 -1.92
N ALA A 273 -10.60 -15.40 -1.19
CA ALA A 273 -12.00 -15.53 -0.78
C ALA A 273 -12.97 -15.73 -1.96
N TRP A 274 -12.67 -15.15 -3.12
CA TRP A 274 -13.50 -15.25 -4.31
C TRP A 274 -13.19 -16.45 -5.19
N ALA A 275 -12.07 -17.14 -5.01
CA ALA A 275 -11.80 -18.40 -5.71
C ALA A 275 -12.76 -19.53 -5.31
N THR A 276 -13.32 -19.43 -4.09
CA THR A 276 -14.23 -20.43 -3.51
C THR A 276 -15.65 -19.89 -3.28
N TRP A 277 -15.99 -18.73 -3.83
CA TRP A 277 -17.30 -18.12 -3.68
C TRP A 277 -18.22 -18.61 -4.80
N SER A 278 -19.14 -19.53 -4.46
CA SER A 278 -20.17 -20.10 -5.33
C SER A 278 -21.57 -19.59 -4.99
#